data_180dbf367dad23397201e38966fcd1e8
#
_entry.id   180dbf367dad23397201e38966fcd1e8
#
_cell.length_a   1.000
_cell.length_b   1.000
_cell.length_c   1.000
_cell.angle_alpha   90.00
_cell.angle_beta   90.00
_cell.angle_gamma   90.00
#
_symmetry.space_group_name_H-M   'P 1'
#
loop_
_entity.id
_entity.type
_entity.pdbx_description
1 polymer ?
#
loop_
_entity_poly.entity_id
_entity_poly.type
_entity_poly.pdbx_seq_one_letter_code
_entity_poly.pdbx_strand_id
1 'polypeptide(L)'
;HLSIRRQRQMCIRDSYKVRNIRPGFAKGLWLGMANAALDTYLFMGRAPWTLHHHADHTALKPAADAPKIDYPKPDGVVSFDRNSSVYLSGTNHEENQPAHLTLKDPAIPVSHNLAIYDAPEQRYCPAGVYEIVRDDDGGNARLQINAQNCVHCKTCDIKDPSQNITWVTPEGGGGPNYPNM
;
A
#
# COMPACT_ATOMS: atom_id res chain seq x y z
N HIS A 1 31.56 3.63 -12.80
CA HIS A 1 31.49 2.71 -11.64
C HIS A 1 31.71 3.40 -10.28
N LEU A 2 32.56 4.43 -10.18
CA LEU A 2 32.81 5.18 -8.94
C LEU A 2 31.62 6.05 -8.51
N SER A 3 30.84 6.61 -9.44
CA SER A 3 29.65 7.41 -9.16
C SER A 3 28.52 6.58 -8.52
N ILE A 4 28.28 5.36 -9.00
CA ILE A 4 27.27 4.45 -8.46
C ILE A 4 27.62 3.99 -7.04
N ARG A 5 28.89 3.75 -6.73
CA ARG A 5 29.34 3.45 -5.36
C ARG A 5 29.13 4.62 -4.40
N ARG A 6 29.43 5.85 -4.83
CA ARG A 6 29.17 7.06 -4.04
C ARG A 6 27.68 7.26 -3.78
N GLN A 7 26.86 7.09 -4.80
CA GLN A 7 25.41 7.22 -4.67
C GLN A 7 24.83 6.19 -3.70
N ARG A 8 25.27 4.92 -3.76
CA ARG A 8 24.87 3.89 -2.79
C ARG A 8 25.30 4.24 -1.36
N GLN A 9 26.52 4.73 -1.16
CA GLN A 9 26.98 5.14 0.17
C GLN A 9 26.22 6.35 0.71
N MET A 10 25.84 7.31 -0.13
CA MET A 10 25.01 8.44 0.26
C MET A 10 23.64 7.94 0.73
N CYS A 11 22.96 7.10 -0.05
CA CYS A 11 21.64 6.53 0.32
C CYS A 11 21.70 5.76 1.64
N ILE A 12 22.71 4.92 1.86
CA ILE A 12 22.88 4.16 3.11
C ILE A 12 23.10 5.10 4.30
N ARG A 13 23.95 6.10 4.15
CA ARG A 13 24.22 7.08 5.21
C ARG A 13 23.01 7.92 5.56
N ASP A 14 22.27 8.37 4.55
CA ASP A 14 21.10 9.21 4.75
C ASP A 14 19.95 8.39 5.35
N SER A 15 19.74 7.17 4.88
CA SER A 15 18.78 6.24 5.50
C SER A 15 19.11 5.95 6.96
N TYR A 16 20.38 5.76 7.29
CA TYR A 16 20.82 5.57 8.67
C TYR A 16 20.53 6.79 9.55
N LYS A 17 20.78 7.99 9.05
CA LYS A 17 20.53 9.25 9.77
C LYS A 17 19.07 9.48 10.09
N VAL A 18 18.16 9.05 9.21
CA VAL A 18 16.70 9.26 9.37
C VAL A 18 15.97 8.06 9.97
N ARG A 19 16.69 7.02 10.42
CA ARG A 19 16.11 5.76 10.90
C ARG A 19 15.09 5.89 12.02
N ASN A 20 15.22 6.94 12.85
CA ASN A 20 14.33 7.20 13.99
C ASN A 20 13.16 8.12 13.66
N ILE A 21 13.13 8.75 12.47
CA ILE A 21 12.11 9.74 12.14
C ILE A 21 10.73 9.06 12.06
N ARG A 22 10.56 8.10 11.15
CA ARG A 22 9.26 7.42 10.97
C ARG A 22 8.78 6.70 12.22
N PRO A 23 9.58 5.89 12.92
CA PRO A 23 9.12 5.21 14.14
C PRO A 23 8.71 6.18 15.25
N GLY A 24 9.29 7.37 15.29
CA GLY A 24 8.93 8.43 16.25
C GLY A 24 7.46 8.85 16.14
N PHE A 25 6.86 8.78 14.95
CA PHE A 25 5.46 9.13 14.73
C PHE A 25 4.46 8.04 15.15
N ALA A 26 4.92 6.86 15.55
CA ALA A 26 4.03 5.79 16.04
C ALA A 26 3.20 6.19 17.26
N LYS A 27 3.68 7.16 18.04
CA LYS A 27 3.00 7.68 19.24
C LYS A 27 2.25 9.01 19.02
N GLY A 28 2.07 9.40 17.76
CA GLY A 28 1.33 10.59 17.37
C GLY A 28 2.19 11.71 16.78
N LEU A 29 1.51 12.71 16.19
CA LEU A 29 2.14 13.77 15.40
C LEU A 29 3.14 14.60 16.24
N TRP A 30 2.74 15.10 17.39
CA TRP A 30 3.55 16.02 18.19
C TRP A 30 4.82 15.36 18.74
N LEU A 31 4.70 14.14 19.25
CA LEU A 31 5.86 13.36 19.71
C LEU A 31 6.79 13.00 18.54
N GLY A 32 6.22 12.68 17.38
CA GLY A 32 6.97 12.43 16.16
C GLY A 32 7.75 13.65 15.70
N MET A 33 7.13 14.83 15.68
CA MET A 33 7.78 16.09 15.35
C MET A 33 8.90 16.46 16.33
N ALA A 34 8.65 16.32 17.63
CA ALA A 34 9.65 16.57 18.65
C ALA A 34 10.85 15.62 18.51
N ASN A 35 10.61 14.32 18.31
CA ASN A 35 11.65 13.33 18.04
C ASN A 35 12.43 13.65 16.76
N ALA A 36 11.75 14.02 15.69
CA ALA A 36 12.38 14.38 14.42
C ALA A 36 13.27 15.63 14.57
N ALA A 37 12.78 16.65 15.27
CA ALA A 37 13.57 17.86 15.53
C ALA A 37 14.80 17.56 16.39
N LEU A 38 14.62 16.78 17.46
CA LEU A 38 15.71 16.37 18.35
C LEU A 38 16.78 15.58 17.61
N ASP A 39 16.39 14.57 16.84
CA ASP A 39 17.33 13.73 16.08
C ASP A 39 18.02 14.51 14.95
N THR A 40 17.30 15.40 14.28
CA THR A 40 17.85 16.18 13.15
C THR A 40 18.76 17.31 13.60
N TYR A 41 18.31 18.14 14.55
CA TYR A 41 19.02 19.37 14.91
C TYR A 41 20.01 19.21 16.06
N LEU A 42 19.71 18.34 17.05
CA LEU A 42 20.62 18.13 18.17
C LEU A 42 21.61 17.00 17.91
N PHE A 43 21.11 15.84 17.46
CA PHE A 43 21.96 14.66 17.22
C PHE A 43 22.49 14.56 15.79
N MET A 44 22.00 15.37 14.86
CA MET A 44 22.40 15.35 13.45
C MET A 44 22.28 13.95 12.80
N GLY A 45 21.23 13.21 13.18
CA GLY A 45 20.99 11.83 12.74
C GLY A 45 21.92 10.78 13.37
N ARG A 46 22.60 11.14 14.47
CA ARG A 46 23.54 10.25 15.19
C ARG A 46 23.05 9.88 16.58
N ALA A 47 21.73 9.90 16.82
CA ALA A 47 21.17 9.48 18.10
C ALA A 47 21.74 8.11 18.53
N PRO A 48 22.10 7.93 19.82
CA PRO A 48 22.72 6.69 20.32
C PRO A 48 21.73 5.51 20.42
N TRP A 49 20.46 5.74 20.12
CA TRP A 49 19.40 4.73 20.10
C TRP A 49 18.84 4.50 18.70
N THR A 50 18.15 3.38 18.52
CA THR A 50 17.34 3.10 17.31
C THR A 50 15.95 2.69 17.77
N LEU A 51 14.94 3.41 17.28
CA LEU A 51 13.55 3.08 17.52
C LEU A 51 13.13 1.91 16.64
N HIS A 52 12.37 0.98 17.23
CA HIS A 52 11.85 -0.17 16.49
C HIS A 52 10.67 0.23 15.62
N HIS A 53 10.58 -0.43 14.49
CA HIS A 53 9.48 -0.32 13.54
C HIS A 53 8.57 -1.53 13.68
N HIS A 54 7.28 -1.34 13.44
CA HIS A 54 6.30 -2.44 13.36
C HIS A 54 5.95 -2.74 11.89
N ALA A 55 5.50 -3.94 11.64
CA ALA A 55 5.03 -4.33 10.30
C ALA A 55 3.71 -3.62 9.98
N ASP A 56 3.58 -3.07 8.77
CA ASP A 56 2.43 -2.24 8.38
C ASP A 56 1.09 -3.00 8.41
N HIS A 57 1.10 -4.29 8.11
CA HIS A 57 -0.10 -5.13 8.13
C HIS A 57 -0.68 -5.35 9.54
N THR A 58 0.14 -5.19 10.60
CA THR A 58 -0.31 -5.38 11.99
C THR A 58 -0.99 -4.15 12.58
N ALA A 59 -0.99 -3.02 11.88
CA ALA A 59 -1.54 -1.76 12.37
C ALA A 59 -3.04 -1.58 12.09
N LEU A 60 -3.63 -2.44 11.26
CA LEU A 60 -5.04 -2.35 10.90
C LEU A 60 -5.93 -2.78 12.07
N LYS A 61 -6.92 -1.95 12.39
CA LYS A 61 -7.92 -2.26 13.41
C LYS A 61 -9.10 -3.01 12.79
N PRO A 62 -9.78 -3.89 13.56
CA PRO A 62 -11.06 -4.46 13.13
C PRO A 62 -12.06 -3.38 12.74
N ALA A 63 -12.93 -3.67 11.77
CA ALA A 63 -13.91 -2.71 11.26
C ALA A 63 -14.88 -2.23 12.34
N ALA A 64 -15.21 -3.07 13.32
CA ALA A 64 -16.05 -2.74 14.45
C ALA A 64 -15.44 -1.64 15.37
N ASP A 65 -14.10 -1.57 15.44
CA ASP A 65 -13.36 -0.62 16.28
C ASP A 65 -12.91 0.64 15.51
N ALA A 66 -13.25 0.72 14.23
CA ALA A 66 -12.82 1.80 13.35
C ALA A 66 -14.03 2.48 12.69
N PRO A 67 -14.43 3.70 13.11
CA PRO A 67 -15.50 4.42 12.46
C PRO A 67 -15.14 4.75 11.01
N LYS A 68 -16.12 4.67 10.11
CA LYS A 68 -15.95 5.08 8.72
C LYS A 68 -15.64 6.57 8.65
N ILE A 69 -14.60 6.92 7.89
CA ILE A 69 -14.27 8.31 7.60
C ILE A 69 -15.11 8.76 6.41
N ASP A 70 -15.83 9.86 6.56
CA ASP A 70 -16.56 10.49 5.45
C ASP A 70 -15.58 11.42 4.70
N TYR A 71 -15.11 10.93 3.56
CA TYR A 71 -14.21 11.71 2.71
C TYR A 71 -15.00 12.64 1.79
N PRO A 72 -14.50 13.86 1.52
CA PRO A 72 -15.09 14.74 0.53
C PRO A 72 -15.22 14.04 -0.83
N LYS A 73 -16.37 14.21 -1.48
CA LYS A 73 -16.55 13.68 -2.83
C LYS A 73 -15.69 14.47 -3.82
N PRO A 74 -15.11 13.80 -4.84
CA PRO A 74 -14.39 14.49 -5.90
C PRO A 74 -15.31 15.48 -6.63
N ASP A 75 -14.75 16.59 -7.06
CA ASP A 75 -15.48 17.66 -7.76
C ASP A 75 -15.59 17.43 -9.28
N GLY A 76 -14.85 16.48 -9.83
CA GLY A 76 -14.81 16.17 -11.26
C GLY A 76 -14.04 17.21 -12.12
N VAL A 77 -13.40 18.20 -11.50
CA VAL A 77 -12.64 19.26 -12.17
C VAL A 77 -11.15 19.19 -11.81
N VAL A 78 -10.84 19.23 -10.51
CA VAL A 78 -9.47 19.12 -9.98
C VAL A 78 -9.23 17.74 -9.37
N SER A 79 -10.27 17.14 -8.83
CA SER A 79 -10.23 15.81 -8.21
C SER A 79 -11.26 14.89 -8.85
N PHE A 80 -10.87 13.63 -9.06
CA PHE A 80 -11.67 12.60 -9.70
C PHE A 80 -11.83 11.40 -8.78
N ASP A 81 -12.89 10.62 -8.99
CA ASP A 81 -13.03 9.34 -8.31
C ASP A 81 -11.93 8.35 -8.77
N ARG A 82 -11.73 7.31 -7.97
CA ARG A 82 -10.67 6.33 -8.21
C ARG A 82 -10.73 5.68 -9.58
N ASN A 83 -11.90 5.26 -10.03
CA ASN A 83 -12.06 4.54 -11.29
C ASN A 83 -11.82 5.46 -12.49
N SER A 84 -12.32 6.69 -12.43
CA SER A 84 -12.04 7.72 -13.43
C SER A 84 -10.55 8.05 -13.50
N SER A 85 -9.88 8.13 -12.35
CA SER A 85 -8.43 8.39 -12.31
C SER A 85 -7.64 7.24 -12.95
N VAL A 86 -7.99 5.99 -12.68
CA VAL A 86 -7.36 4.81 -13.31
C VAL A 86 -7.61 4.81 -14.82
N TYR A 87 -8.83 5.09 -15.24
CA TYR A 87 -9.17 5.19 -16.67
C TYR A 87 -8.35 6.27 -17.39
N LEU A 88 -8.25 7.45 -16.80
CA LEU A 88 -7.48 8.58 -17.37
C LEU A 88 -5.98 8.30 -17.43
N SER A 89 -5.44 7.51 -16.51
CA SER A 89 -4.02 7.10 -16.53
C SER A 89 -3.70 6.22 -17.73
N GLY A 90 -4.71 5.54 -18.30
CA GLY A 90 -4.55 4.62 -19.43
C GLY A 90 -3.75 3.36 -19.07
N THR A 91 -3.58 3.06 -17.77
CA THR A 91 -2.85 1.88 -17.32
C THR A 91 -3.46 0.60 -17.88
N ASN A 92 -2.66 -0.22 -18.50
CA ASN A 92 -3.07 -1.52 -19.04
C ASN A 92 -1.93 -2.53 -18.96
N HIS A 93 -2.28 -3.80 -19.12
CA HIS A 93 -1.36 -4.93 -19.16
C HIS A 93 -1.60 -5.76 -20.40
N GLU A 94 -0.62 -6.54 -20.82
CA GLU A 94 -0.82 -7.54 -21.86
C GLU A 94 -1.72 -8.66 -21.35
N GLU A 95 -2.63 -9.15 -22.19
CA GLU A 95 -3.66 -10.12 -21.79
C GLU A 95 -3.08 -11.48 -21.38
N ASN A 96 -1.99 -11.89 -21.99
CA ASN A 96 -1.34 -13.17 -21.77
C ASN A 96 -0.21 -13.17 -20.74
N GLN A 97 -0.08 -12.09 -19.96
CA GLN A 97 0.88 -12.05 -18.88
C GLN A 97 0.54 -13.09 -17.79
N PRO A 98 1.56 -13.71 -17.16
CA PRO A 98 1.36 -14.47 -15.94
C PRO A 98 0.73 -13.62 -14.84
N ALA A 99 -0.14 -14.23 -14.01
CA ALA A 99 -0.78 -13.53 -12.90
C ALA A 99 0.27 -13.02 -11.92
N HIS A 100 0.30 -11.70 -11.69
CA HIS A 100 1.23 -11.06 -10.75
C HIS A 100 0.63 -10.86 -9.35
N LEU A 101 -0.68 -11.01 -9.20
CA LEU A 101 -1.39 -10.97 -7.93
C LEU A 101 -1.89 -12.37 -7.61
N THR A 102 -1.33 -13.00 -6.61
CA THR A 102 -1.66 -14.36 -6.21
C THR A 102 -2.16 -14.41 -4.77
N LEU A 103 -3.03 -15.35 -4.48
CA LEU A 103 -3.52 -15.63 -3.14
C LEU A 103 -2.90 -16.94 -2.64
N LYS A 104 -2.44 -16.96 -1.40
CA LYS A 104 -1.98 -18.21 -0.76
C LYS A 104 -3.15 -19.13 -0.47
N ASP A 105 -4.26 -18.56 -0.03
CA ASP A 105 -5.52 -19.26 0.23
C ASP A 105 -6.71 -18.40 -0.28
N PRO A 106 -7.50 -18.90 -1.24
CA PRO A 106 -8.62 -18.16 -1.82
C PRO A 106 -9.80 -17.96 -0.85
N ALA A 107 -9.86 -18.67 0.27
CA ALA A 107 -10.91 -18.52 1.26
C ALA A 107 -10.70 -17.34 2.20
N ILE A 108 -9.46 -16.97 2.50
CA ILE A 108 -9.09 -15.94 3.48
C ILE A 108 -9.72 -14.56 3.18
N PRO A 109 -9.81 -14.08 1.94
CA PRO A 109 -10.41 -12.77 1.66
C PRO A 109 -11.84 -12.64 2.16
N VAL A 110 -12.61 -13.70 2.13
CA VAL A 110 -14.00 -13.72 2.61
C VAL A 110 -14.09 -14.11 4.08
N SER A 111 -13.45 -15.21 4.47
CA SER A 111 -13.56 -15.78 5.82
C SER A 111 -12.86 -14.94 6.89
N HIS A 112 -11.84 -14.19 6.54
CA HIS A 112 -11.04 -13.38 7.47
C HIS A 112 -11.10 -11.88 7.14
N ASN A 113 -10.64 -11.47 5.97
CA ASN A 113 -10.49 -10.05 5.63
C ASN A 113 -11.87 -9.33 5.59
N LEU A 114 -12.84 -9.92 4.90
CA LEU A 114 -14.19 -9.36 4.85
C LEU A 114 -14.86 -9.41 6.23
N ALA A 115 -14.77 -10.55 6.94
CA ALA A 115 -15.48 -10.75 8.20
C ALA A 115 -14.97 -9.84 9.34
N ILE A 116 -13.66 -9.59 9.42
CA ILE A 116 -13.05 -8.84 10.52
C ILE A 116 -12.79 -7.37 10.13
N TYR A 117 -12.30 -7.14 8.92
CA TYR A 117 -11.79 -5.83 8.48
C TYR A 117 -12.64 -5.17 7.39
N ASP A 118 -13.80 -5.76 7.02
CA ASP A 118 -14.69 -5.27 5.96
C ASP A 118 -13.97 -5.12 4.62
N ALA A 119 -13.22 -6.15 4.21
CA ALA A 119 -12.44 -6.25 2.97
C ALA A 119 -11.54 -5.01 2.73
N PRO A 120 -10.48 -4.84 3.52
CA PRO A 120 -9.64 -3.65 3.48
C PRO A 120 -8.91 -3.47 2.14
N GLU A 121 -8.72 -4.55 1.39
CA GLU A 121 -8.13 -4.55 0.06
C GLU A 121 -8.88 -3.67 -0.94
N GLN A 122 -10.19 -3.51 -0.78
CA GLN A 122 -10.99 -2.59 -1.59
C GLN A 122 -10.67 -1.12 -1.30
N ARG A 123 -10.17 -0.81 -0.09
CA ARG A 123 -9.91 0.56 0.37
C ARG A 123 -8.45 0.98 0.21
N TYR A 124 -7.50 0.11 0.56
CA TYR A 124 -6.08 0.49 0.44
C TYR A 124 -5.54 0.38 -0.99
N CYS A 125 -6.25 -0.32 -1.90
CA CYS A 125 -5.84 -0.37 -3.30
C CYS A 125 -6.18 0.96 -4.01
N PRO A 126 -5.18 1.70 -4.53
CA PRO A 126 -5.43 2.98 -5.18
C PRO A 126 -6.05 2.84 -6.57
N ALA A 127 -6.00 1.64 -7.15
CA ALA A 127 -6.38 1.38 -8.54
C ALA A 127 -7.67 0.54 -8.69
N GLY A 128 -8.40 0.26 -7.61
CA GLY A 128 -9.65 -0.50 -7.70
C GLY A 128 -9.49 -1.94 -8.20
N VAL A 129 -8.36 -2.57 -7.86
CA VAL A 129 -8.06 -3.93 -8.30
C VAL A 129 -8.91 -4.98 -7.59
N TYR A 130 -9.23 -4.75 -6.33
CA TYR A 130 -9.94 -5.72 -5.48
C TYR A 130 -11.39 -5.31 -5.27
N GLU A 131 -12.29 -6.28 -5.41
CA GLU A 131 -13.72 -6.08 -5.32
C GLU A 131 -14.39 -7.30 -4.69
N ILE A 132 -15.27 -7.09 -3.72
CA ILE A 132 -16.11 -8.17 -3.19
C ILE A 132 -17.38 -8.21 -4.01
N VAL A 133 -17.50 -9.25 -4.80
CA VAL A 133 -18.69 -9.52 -5.61
C VAL A 133 -19.59 -10.51 -4.85
N ARG A 134 -20.90 -10.26 -4.89
CA ARG A 134 -21.93 -11.13 -4.32
C ARG A 134 -22.89 -11.55 -5.43
N ASP A 135 -23.52 -12.67 -5.26
CA ASP A 135 -24.60 -13.10 -6.15
C ASP A 135 -25.81 -12.18 -6.02
N ASP A 136 -26.74 -12.22 -6.96
CA ASP A 136 -27.92 -11.34 -7.04
C ASP A 136 -28.83 -11.43 -5.79
N ASP A 137 -28.80 -12.57 -5.09
CA ASP A 137 -29.48 -12.79 -3.83
C ASP A 137 -28.71 -12.28 -2.59
N GLY A 138 -27.54 -11.69 -2.79
CA GLY A 138 -26.65 -11.19 -1.75
C GLY A 138 -25.82 -12.26 -1.03
N GLY A 139 -25.96 -13.54 -1.44
CA GLY A 139 -25.16 -14.67 -0.96
C GLY A 139 -23.74 -14.72 -1.55
N ASN A 140 -23.05 -15.81 -1.31
CA ASN A 140 -21.76 -16.23 -1.92
C ASN A 140 -20.77 -15.11 -2.24
N ALA A 141 -20.32 -14.39 -1.21
CA ALA A 141 -19.29 -13.37 -1.40
C ALA A 141 -17.99 -13.99 -1.93
N ARG A 142 -17.37 -13.37 -2.92
CA ARG A 142 -16.06 -13.76 -3.45
C ARG A 142 -15.19 -12.55 -3.74
N LEU A 143 -13.88 -12.70 -3.63
CA LEU A 143 -12.95 -11.68 -4.07
C LEU A 143 -12.76 -11.77 -5.58
N GLN A 144 -12.97 -10.67 -6.26
CA GLN A 144 -12.59 -10.46 -7.66
C GLN A 144 -11.33 -9.61 -7.73
N ILE A 145 -10.38 -10.02 -8.56
CA ILE A 145 -9.11 -9.31 -8.79
C ILE A 145 -9.10 -8.78 -10.22
N ASN A 146 -9.27 -7.48 -10.38
CA ASN A 146 -9.23 -6.76 -11.64
C ASN A 146 -7.77 -6.37 -11.96
N ALA A 147 -6.94 -7.36 -12.27
CA ALA A 147 -5.49 -7.21 -12.40
C ALA A 147 -5.06 -6.19 -13.48
N GLN A 148 -5.89 -5.97 -14.51
CA GLN A 148 -5.64 -4.97 -15.54
C GLN A 148 -5.51 -3.54 -15.02
N ASN A 149 -6.17 -3.23 -13.90
CA ASN A 149 -6.09 -1.91 -13.27
C ASN A 149 -4.84 -1.72 -12.42
N CYS A 150 -4.05 -2.78 -12.19
CA CYS A 150 -2.96 -2.75 -11.23
C CYS A 150 -1.82 -1.82 -11.69
N VAL A 151 -1.43 -0.89 -10.81
CA VAL A 151 -0.30 0.03 -11.02
C VAL A 151 0.99 -0.45 -10.36
N HIS A 152 1.06 -1.69 -9.95
CA HIS A 152 2.23 -2.36 -9.34
C HIS A 152 2.82 -1.62 -8.11
N CYS A 153 2.00 -0.92 -7.33
CA CYS A 153 2.45 -0.16 -6.14
C CYS A 153 2.81 -1.05 -4.93
N LYS A 154 2.55 -2.35 -4.96
CA LYS A 154 2.76 -3.32 -3.86
C LYS A 154 2.02 -3.03 -2.56
N THR A 155 1.13 -2.07 -2.51
CA THR A 155 0.39 -1.75 -1.27
C THR A 155 -0.35 -2.97 -0.72
N CYS A 156 -0.92 -3.81 -1.57
CA CYS A 156 -1.64 -5.02 -1.15
C CYS A 156 -0.73 -6.04 -0.46
N ASP A 157 0.44 -6.33 -1.03
CA ASP A 157 1.42 -7.26 -0.48
C ASP A 157 1.95 -6.80 0.91
N ILE A 158 2.02 -5.49 1.12
CA ILE A 158 2.52 -4.88 2.37
C ILE A 158 1.41 -4.75 3.42
N LYS A 159 0.19 -4.39 3.00
CA LYS A 159 -0.92 -3.96 3.88
C LYS A 159 -1.91 -5.06 4.22
N ASP A 160 -1.94 -6.16 3.49
CA ASP A 160 -2.88 -7.24 3.74
C ASP A 160 -2.71 -7.79 5.17
N PRO A 161 -3.73 -7.65 6.05
CA PRO A 161 -3.62 -8.07 7.45
C PRO A 161 -3.34 -9.57 7.60
N SER A 162 -3.82 -10.36 6.67
CA SER A 162 -3.58 -11.81 6.63
C SER A 162 -2.29 -12.21 5.92
N GLN A 163 -1.61 -11.28 5.24
CA GLN A 163 -0.44 -11.55 4.38
C GLN A 163 -0.72 -12.68 3.35
N ASN A 164 -1.96 -12.75 2.90
CA ASN A 164 -2.44 -13.73 1.94
C ASN A 164 -2.19 -13.32 0.49
N ILE A 165 -2.26 -12.01 0.21
CA ILE A 165 -1.99 -11.47 -1.11
C ILE A 165 -0.48 -11.40 -1.33
N THR A 166 -0.01 -11.98 -2.42
CA THR A 166 1.40 -11.93 -2.81
C THR A 166 1.52 -11.28 -4.18
N TRP A 167 2.32 -10.22 -4.26
CA TRP A 167 2.68 -9.61 -5.52
C TRP A 167 3.94 -10.28 -6.08
N VAL A 168 3.84 -10.80 -7.30
CA VAL A 168 4.94 -11.47 -8.00
C VAL A 168 5.44 -10.53 -9.10
N THR A 169 6.75 -10.46 -9.29
CA THR A 169 7.34 -9.66 -10.36
C THR A 169 6.86 -10.15 -11.73
N PRO A 170 6.52 -9.24 -12.66
CA PRO A 170 6.16 -9.63 -14.02
C PRO A 170 7.36 -10.27 -14.74
N GLU A 171 7.08 -10.95 -15.82
CA GLU A 171 8.13 -11.45 -16.72
C GLU A 171 8.93 -10.30 -17.34
N GLY A 172 10.11 -10.63 -17.91
CA GLY A 172 10.98 -9.64 -18.54
C GLY A 172 10.27 -8.96 -19.72
N GLY A 173 10.19 -7.63 -19.68
CA GLY A 173 9.43 -6.83 -20.65
C GLY A 173 7.95 -6.71 -20.37
N GLY A 174 7.41 -7.46 -19.40
CA GLY A 174 6.01 -7.37 -18.97
C GLY A 174 5.82 -6.31 -17.88
N GLY A 175 4.61 -6.21 -17.40
CA GLY A 175 4.19 -5.22 -16.40
C GLY A 175 3.21 -4.21 -16.99
N PRO A 176 2.82 -3.18 -16.21
CA PRO A 176 1.85 -2.20 -16.69
C PRO A 176 2.48 -1.21 -17.66
N ASN A 177 1.71 -0.82 -18.65
CA ASN A 177 1.99 0.35 -19.48
C ASN A 177 1.37 1.58 -18.83
N TYR A 178 2.11 2.69 -18.81
CA TYR A 178 1.71 3.96 -18.18
C TYR A 178 1.74 5.12 -19.21
N PRO A 179 0.83 5.14 -20.17
CA PRO A 179 0.91 6.12 -21.26
C PRO A 179 0.64 7.57 -20.80
N ASN A 180 -0.05 7.75 -19.68
CA ASN A 180 -0.47 9.06 -19.17
C ASN A 180 -0.01 9.32 -17.73
N MET A 181 1.05 8.67 -17.28
CA MET A 181 1.64 8.89 -15.96
C MET A 181 3.09 9.34 -16.07
#